data_f095a2a11bbfa1386edfd5cbadb2d0c9
#
_entry.id   f095a2a11bbfa1386edfd5cbadb2d0c9
#
_cell.length_a   1.000
_cell.length_b   1.000
_cell.length_c   1.000
_cell.angle_alpha   90.00
_cell.angle_beta   90.00
_cell.angle_gamma   90.00
#
_symmetry.space_group_name_H-M   'P 1'
#
loop_
_entity.id
_entity.type
_entity.pdbx_description
1 polymer ?
#
loop_
_entity_poly.entity_id
_entity_poly.type
_entity_poly.pdbx_seq_one_letter_code
_entity_poly.pdbx_strand_id
1 'polypeptide(L)'
;MKIDQVRKLALALEAVTEEPHHNYSSFRVRGKIFVTIPPDEDFVHVFVGEEDRERALAMYPEFVEKLLWGGKVLGLRVQLAAARPAVVNALVGRAYETRVLKDAGPRRTKAKGAAHKS
;
A
#
# COMPACT_ATOMS: atom_id res chain seq x y z
N MET A 1 -10.87 -12.50 2.37
CA MET A 1 -9.48 -12.48 2.88
C MET A 1 -9.49 -12.03 4.32
N LYS A 2 -8.64 -12.61 5.15
CA LYS A 2 -8.60 -12.24 6.57
C LYS A 2 -7.35 -11.43 6.86
N ILE A 3 -7.42 -10.64 7.93
CA ILE A 3 -6.34 -9.72 8.27
C ILE A 3 -5.02 -10.44 8.53
N ASP A 4 -5.05 -11.65 9.07
CA ASP A 4 -3.83 -12.41 9.30
C ASP A 4 -3.10 -12.75 8.01
N GLN A 5 -3.82 -12.91 6.92
CA GLN A 5 -3.21 -13.15 5.61
C GLN A 5 -2.48 -11.91 5.12
N VAL A 6 -3.05 -10.73 5.36
CA VAL A 6 -2.40 -9.46 5.01
C VAL A 6 -1.13 -9.30 5.83
N ARG A 7 -1.21 -9.59 7.13
CA ARG A 7 -0.06 -9.48 8.03
C ARG A 7 1.09 -10.37 7.58
N LYS A 8 0.78 -11.63 7.26
CA LYS A 8 1.79 -12.56 6.77
C LYS A 8 2.42 -12.10 5.47
N LEU A 9 1.59 -11.61 4.56
CA LEU A 9 2.07 -11.12 3.27
C LEU A 9 3.04 -9.95 3.45
N ALA A 10 2.65 -8.97 4.26
CA ALA A 10 3.48 -7.78 4.45
C ALA A 10 4.80 -8.14 5.14
N LEU A 11 4.74 -8.98 6.16
CA LEU A 11 5.94 -9.36 6.92
C LEU A 11 6.88 -10.27 6.15
N ALA A 12 6.40 -10.89 5.07
CA ALA A 12 7.25 -11.70 4.21
C ALA A 12 8.14 -10.85 3.29
N LEU A 13 7.83 -9.56 3.13
CA LEU A 13 8.63 -8.67 2.33
C LEU A 13 9.90 -8.26 3.07
N GLU A 14 10.97 -8.04 2.32
CA GLU A 14 12.28 -7.78 2.91
C GLU A 14 12.30 -6.50 3.74
N ALA A 15 12.85 -6.59 4.94
CA ALA A 15 13.08 -5.44 5.84
C ALA A 15 11.79 -4.78 6.34
N VAL A 16 10.66 -5.49 6.31
CA VAL A 16 9.41 -4.95 6.80
C VAL A 16 9.26 -5.22 8.28
N THR A 17 8.82 -4.21 9.03
CA THR A 17 8.48 -4.34 10.45
C THR A 17 7.03 -3.95 10.66
N GLU A 18 6.40 -4.53 11.67
CA GLU A 18 5.07 -4.13 12.10
C GLU A 18 5.22 -3.34 13.40
N GLU A 19 4.65 -2.13 13.44
CA GLU A 19 4.78 -1.23 14.58
C GLU A 19 3.44 -0.56 14.86
N PRO A 20 3.16 -0.26 16.14
CA PRO A 20 1.92 0.44 16.46
C PRO A 20 1.99 1.89 15.95
N HIS A 21 0.84 2.42 15.56
CA HIS A 21 0.70 3.79 15.11
C HIS A 21 -0.66 4.28 15.63
N HIS A 22 -0.66 4.88 16.83
CA HIS A 22 -1.88 5.18 17.57
C HIS A 22 -2.61 3.86 17.84
N ASN A 23 -3.89 3.75 17.50
CA ASN A 23 -4.63 2.50 17.64
C ASN A 23 -4.64 1.65 16.37
N TYR A 24 -3.76 1.99 15.40
CA TYR A 24 -3.58 1.23 14.17
C TYR A 24 -2.33 0.35 14.31
N SER A 25 -2.23 -0.69 13.49
CA SER A 25 -0.97 -1.36 13.26
C SER A 25 -0.41 -0.86 11.94
N SER A 26 0.89 -0.60 11.87
CA SER A 26 1.51 -0.12 10.63
C SER A 26 2.62 -1.07 10.19
N PHE A 27 2.73 -1.23 8.88
CA PHE A 27 3.82 -2.00 8.28
C PHE A 27 4.74 -1.02 7.60
N ARG A 28 6.02 -1.09 7.93
CA ARG A 28 7.02 -0.10 7.52
C ARG A 28 8.20 -0.77 6.86
N VAL A 29 8.73 -0.12 5.83
CA VAL A 29 10.01 -0.47 5.25
C VAL A 29 10.89 0.76 5.34
N ARG A 30 12.06 0.62 5.96
CA ARG A 30 13.00 1.73 6.19
C ARG A 30 12.32 2.91 6.89
N GLY A 31 11.46 2.59 7.85
CA GLY A 31 10.76 3.61 8.64
C GLY A 31 9.56 4.26 7.94
N LYS A 32 9.26 3.88 6.70
CA LYS A 32 8.16 4.47 5.95
C LYS A 32 6.97 3.53 5.90
N ILE A 33 5.79 4.04 6.26
CA ILE A 33 4.56 3.25 6.28
C ILE A 33 4.07 3.02 4.87
N PHE A 34 3.73 1.77 4.54
CA PHE A 34 3.12 1.44 3.25
C PHE A 34 1.78 0.73 3.40
N VAL A 35 1.48 0.19 4.57
CA VAL A 35 0.19 -0.46 4.88
C VAL A 35 -0.15 -0.16 6.33
N THR A 36 -1.43 0.11 6.61
CA THR A 36 -1.90 0.18 7.99
C THR A 36 -3.14 -0.68 8.14
N ILE A 37 -3.33 -1.20 9.35
CA ILE A 37 -4.52 -1.96 9.71
C ILE A 37 -5.25 -1.16 10.77
N PRO A 38 -6.47 -0.66 10.46
CA PRO A 38 -7.25 0.08 11.45
C PRO A 38 -7.79 -0.86 12.53
N PRO A 39 -8.31 -0.32 13.65
CA PRO A 39 -8.94 -1.16 14.67
C PRO A 39 -10.06 -2.04 14.12
N ASP A 40 -10.75 -1.57 13.08
CA ASP A 40 -11.73 -2.38 12.36
C ASP A 40 -10.95 -3.25 11.37
N GLU A 41 -10.63 -4.45 11.78
CA GLU A 41 -9.80 -5.38 11.01
C GLU A 41 -10.51 -5.99 9.81
N ASP A 42 -11.70 -5.50 9.48
CA ASP A 42 -12.35 -5.85 8.22
C ASP A 42 -11.78 -5.08 7.03
N PHE A 43 -10.91 -4.10 7.30
CA PHE A 43 -10.32 -3.25 6.28
C PHE A 43 -8.81 -3.23 6.39
N VAL A 44 -8.15 -2.92 5.27
CA VAL A 44 -6.72 -2.62 5.26
C VAL A 44 -6.51 -1.38 4.42
N HIS A 45 -5.58 -0.53 4.83
CA HIS A 45 -5.23 0.70 4.11
C HIS A 45 -3.89 0.49 3.42
N VAL A 46 -3.84 0.80 2.11
CA VAL A 46 -2.65 0.58 1.29
C VAL A 46 -2.27 1.89 0.63
N PHE A 47 -1.01 2.30 0.78
CA PHE A 47 -0.55 3.60 0.30
C PHE A 47 0.21 3.42 -1.01
N VAL A 48 -0.51 3.34 -2.11
CA VAL A 48 0.04 3.22 -3.46
C VAL A 48 0.12 4.58 -4.13
N GLY A 49 0.88 4.67 -5.21
CA GLY A 49 0.96 5.89 -5.99
C GLY A 49 -0.34 6.15 -6.76
N GLU A 50 -0.44 7.34 -7.33
CA GLU A 50 -1.69 7.81 -7.96
C GLU A 50 -2.13 6.88 -9.09
N GLU A 51 -1.22 6.45 -9.94
CA GLU A 51 -1.57 5.61 -11.09
C GLU A 51 -2.17 4.28 -10.65
N ASP A 52 -1.51 3.61 -9.70
CA ASP A 52 -2.01 2.33 -9.17
C ASP A 52 -3.32 2.53 -8.44
N ARG A 53 -3.45 3.64 -7.72
CA ARG A 53 -4.67 3.97 -6.99
C ARG A 53 -5.86 4.11 -7.93
N GLU A 54 -5.71 4.93 -8.99
CA GLU A 54 -6.81 5.19 -9.91
C GLU A 54 -7.19 3.94 -10.69
N ARG A 55 -6.21 3.11 -11.03
CA ARG A 55 -6.48 1.85 -11.71
C ARG A 55 -7.29 0.91 -10.81
N ALA A 56 -6.89 0.78 -9.56
CA ALA A 56 -7.60 -0.10 -8.62
C ALA A 56 -9.03 0.36 -8.36
N LEU A 57 -9.22 1.68 -8.23
CA LEU A 57 -10.56 2.24 -8.04
C LEU A 57 -11.47 1.96 -9.23
N ALA A 58 -10.92 2.01 -10.44
CA ALA A 58 -11.67 1.74 -11.65
C ALA A 58 -11.98 0.26 -11.82
N MET A 59 -11.04 -0.61 -11.47
CA MET A 59 -11.17 -2.04 -11.72
C MET A 59 -11.89 -2.80 -10.61
N TYR A 60 -11.78 -2.34 -9.36
CA TYR A 60 -12.27 -3.10 -8.21
C TYR A 60 -13.14 -2.26 -7.27
N PRO A 61 -14.15 -1.52 -7.80
CA PRO A 61 -14.97 -0.66 -6.94
C PRO A 61 -15.79 -1.42 -5.91
N GLU A 62 -15.95 -2.73 -6.08
CA GLU A 62 -16.73 -3.55 -5.15
C GLU A 62 -16.06 -3.67 -3.78
N PHE A 63 -14.73 -3.56 -3.72
CA PHE A 63 -14.05 -3.71 -2.43
C PHE A 63 -12.92 -2.69 -2.21
N VAL A 64 -12.69 -1.76 -3.17
CA VAL A 64 -11.65 -0.75 -3.06
C VAL A 64 -12.30 0.63 -3.09
N GLU A 65 -11.92 1.47 -2.14
CA GLU A 65 -12.40 2.84 -2.10
C GLU A 65 -11.25 3.78 -1.73
N LYS A 66 -11.44 5.07 -1.91
CA LYS A 66 -10.42 6.06 -1.57
C LYS A 66 -10.26 6.14 -0.06
N LEU A 67 -9.02 6.20 0.39
CA LEU A 67 -8.72 6.50 1.78
C LEU A 67 -8.52 8.01 1.87
N LEU A 68 -9.43 8.70 2.54
CA LEU A 68 -9.41 10.16 2.64
C LEU A 68 -8.95 10.60 4.03
N TRP A 69 -8.16 11.64 4.07
CA TRP A 69 -7.74 12.25 5.31
C TRP A 69 -7.61 13.75 5.10
N GLY A 70 -8.42 14.53 5.85
CA GLY A 70 -8.38 15.98 5.73
C GLY A 70 -8.69 16.48 4.32
N GLY A 71 -9.57 15.80 3.60
CA GLY A 71 -9.92 16.17 2.24
C GLY A 71 -8.95 15.70 1.18
N LYS A 72 -7.87 15.04 1.57
CA LYS A 72 -6.87 14.54 0.62
C LYS A 72 -6.98 13.03 0.48
N VAL A 73 -6.69 12.53 -0.72
CA VAL A 73 -6.65 11.10 -0.96
C VAL A 73 -5.24 10.61 -0.63
N LEU A 74 -5.13 9.79 0.41
CA LEU A 74 -3.83 9.27 0.85
C LEU A 74 -3.50 7.92 0.26
N GLY A 75 -4.50 7.14 -0.10
CA GLY A 75 -4.29 5.79 -0.61
C GLY A 75 -5.62 5.10 -0.81
N LEU A 76 -5.63 3.79 -0.58
CA LEU A 76 -6.81 2.96 -0.77
C LEU A 76 -7.24 2.31 0.53
N ARG A 77 -8.55 2.19 0.70
CA ARG A 77 -9.16 1.43 1.78
C ARG A 77 -9.79 0.20 1.14
N VAL A 78 -9.37 -0.98 1.57
CA VAL A 78 -9.79 -2.25 0.97
C VAL A 78 -10.66 -3.01 1.96
N GLN A 79 -11.86 -3.40 1.54
CA GLN A 79 -12.76 -4.22 2.35
C GLN A 79 -12.39 -5.68 2.15
N LEU A 80 -11.89 -6.32 3.20
CA LEU A 80 -11.31 -7.65 3.08
C LEU A 80 -12.33 -8.74 2.79
N ALA A 81 -13.58 -8.58 3.27
CA ALA A 81 -14.60 -9.60 3.08
C ALA A 81 -14.89 -9.85 1.59
N ALA A 82 -14.86 -8.80 0.77
CA ALA A 82 -15.13 -8.91 -0.66
C ALA A 82 -13.85 -8.95 -1.50
N ALA A 83 -12.70 -8.75 -0.90
CA ALA A 83 -11.45 -8.58 -1.64
C ALA A 83 -10.96 -9.90 -2.22
N ARG A 84 -10.41 -9.83 -3.43
CA ARG A 84 -9.71 -10.96 -4.03
C ARG A 84 -8.27 -10.96 -3.55
N PRO A 85 -7.78 -12.05 -2.97
CA PRO A 85 -6.43 -12.08 -2.41
C PRO A 85 -5.33 -11.69 -3.39
N ALA A 86 -5.44 -12.10 -4.66
CA ALA A 86 -4.44 -11.74 -5.67
C ALA A 86 -4.35 -10.23 -5.87
N VAL A 87 -5.48 -9.53 -5.79
CA VAL A 87 -5.51 -8.07 -5.94
C VAL A 87 -4.86 -7.41 -4.73
N VAL A 88 -5.20 -7.87 -3.53
CA VAL A 88 -4.60 -7.32 -2.31
C VAL A 88 -3.10 -7.55 -2.30
N ASN A 89 -2.66 -8.75 -2.69
CA ASN A 89 -1.23 -9.07 -2.79
C ASN A 89 -0.53 -8.08 -3.73
N ALA A 90 -1.12 -7.83 -4.90
CA ALA A 90 -0.53 -6.91 -5.87
C ALA A 90 -0.46 -5.48 -5.32
N LEU A 91 -1.53 -5.02 -4.67
CA LEU A 91 -1.56 -3.67 -4.10
C LEU A 91 -0.54 -3.48 -2.98
N VAL A 92 -0.42 -4.46 -2.09
CA VAL A 92 0.57 -4.41 -1.01
C VAL A 92 1.98 -4.38 -1.60
N GLY A 93 2.24 -5.20 -2.61
CA GLY A 93 3.54 -5.22 -3.29
C GLY A 93 3.86 -3.89 -3.95
N ARG A 94 2.87 -3.27 -4.60
CA ARG A 94 3.09 -1.95 -5.24
C ARG A 94 3.34 -0.86 -4.21
N ALA A 95 2.63 -0.91 -3.09
CA ALA A 95 2.85 0.06 -2.02
C ALA A 95 4.26 -0.07 -1.45
N TYR A 96 4.70 -1.30 -1.24
CA TYR A 96 6.05 -1.59 -0.77
C TYR A 96 7.09 -1.04 -1.76
N GLU A 97 6.94 -1.34 -3.04
CA GLU A 97 7.87 -0.88 -4.07
C GLU A 97 7.94 0.64 -4.13
N THR A 98 6.80 1.30 -4.01
CA THR A 98 6.75 2.76 -4.02
C THR A 98 7.63 3.35 -2.92
N ARG A 99 7.60 2.77 -1.72
CA ARG A 99 8.43 3.26 -0.62
C ARG A 99 9.91 2.94 -0.84
N VAL A 100 10.21 1.74 -1.30
CA VAL A 100 11.59 1.34 -1.54
C VAL A 100 12.23 2.18 -2.65
N LEU A 101 11.52 2.39 -3.75
CA LEU A 101 12.02 3.19 -4.87
C LEU A 101 12.21 4.65 -4.48
N LYS A 102 11.28 5.20 -3.69
CA LYS A 102 11.39 6.56 -3.22
C LYS A 102 12.61 6.74 -2.34
N ASP A 103 12.89 5.73 -1.51
CA ASP A 103 14.01 5.75 -0.60
C ASP A 103 15.34 5.58 -1.33
N ALA A 104 15.34 4.83 -2.43
CA ALA A 104 16.52 4.65 -3.25
C ALA A 104 16.92 5.94 -3.94
N GLY A 105 16.06 6.93 -3.95
CA GLY A 105 16.34 8.27 -4.43
C GLY A 105 16.12 8.38 -5.92
N PRO A 106 16.35 9.58 -6.42
CA PRO A 106 16.19 9.87 -7.82
C PRO A 106 17.42 9.46 -8.48
N ARG A 107 17.81 8.98 -8.64
CA ARG A 107 18.97 8.72 -9.18
C ARG A 107 18.90 8.38 -10.46
N ARG A 108 18.26 8.71 -10.42
CA ARG A 108 18.08 8.42 -11.13
C ARG A 108 17.22 8.53 -11.88
N THR A 109 17.32 8.79 -12.01
CA THR A 109 16.84 8.90 -12.39
C THR A 109 16.16 8.80 -13.16
N LYS A 110 16.16 9.01 -13.58
CA LYS A 110 15.88 9.02 -13.92
C LYS A 110 15.21 8.69 -14.64
N ALA A 111 15.36 8.60 -14.97
CA ALA A 111 15.18 8.36 -15.10
C ALA A 111 14.48 8.26 -15.86
N LYS A 112 14.59 8.38 -16.34
CA LYS A 112 14.36 8.39 -16.54
C LYS A 112 13.96 8.34 -16.98
N GLY A 113 14.16 8.17 -17.60
CA GLY A 113 14.26 8.23 -17.41
C GLY A 113 14.00 8.02 -17.98
N ALA A 114 14.08 8.12 -18.41
CA ALA A 114 14.34 8.03 -18.22
C ALA A 114 14.21 7.84 -18.61
N ALA A 115 14.28 7.89 -19.14
CA ALA A 115 14.67 7.85 -18.82
C ALA A 115 14.57 7.76 -19.16
N HIS A 116 15.15 7.72 -19.55
CA HIS A 116 15.59 7.81 -19.39
C HIS A 116 15.41 7.81 -19.51
N LYS A 117 15.12 8.18 -19.62
CA LYS A 117 15.54 8.37 -19.19
C LYS A 117 15.29 8.38 -19.00
N SER A 118 15.28 8.48 -19.55
CA SER A 118 15.54 8.65 -18.86
C SER A 118 15.49 8.59 -18.84
#